data_85756b745ca5d4816ae84e4433938fef
#
_entry.id   85756b745ca5d4816ae84e4433938fef
#
_cell.length_a   1.000
_cell.length_b   1.000
_cell.length_c   1.000
_cell.angle_alpha   90.00
_cell.angle_beta   90.00
_cell.angle_gamma   90.00
#
_symmetry.space_group_name_H-M   'P 1'
#
loop_
_entity.id
_entity.type
_entity.pdbx_description
1 polymer ?
#
loop_
_entity_poly.entity_id
_entity_poly.type
_entity_poly.pdbx_seq_one_letter_code
_entity_poly.pdbx_strand_id
1 'polypeptide(L)'
;MKTFDLKIIKSVYGGSGLGFHDDKAIFVPFAHINELVRVEVTSYKRDHGFAQIVEILEPSKKRVEPRCCNFGICGGCDYLHLDYDEEISIKQNILKDSLVRIAKIDNNDIPKIDVVYSNRDRYRSHASVKNDNEGKIGFYKKGTNDLVAFPPNGCLLLPESLVQIFLKPYYSGYKEFKAAIGCNNKVSFSYDEDRVIKEIINSLTFNRDIHCFFQVNLFLRNNMLDIVREYAALSISDNFLDIGCGIGFFTLYLSKDADFGIGVDIDRESILWAQRNRETNSIDNVEFIQSSGSSLSPHSFNPDLIVADPSRAGLSKKTRYVINAMQPKRLIYVSCNPSTFSRDTKDFIKNRYKLKGLTLIDMFPSTYHIELIAYFCRDDT
;
A
#
# COMPACT_ATOMS: atom_id res chain seq x y z
N MET A 1 -23.19 -15.17 -24.72
CA MET A 1 -21.80 -14.75 -24.58
C MET A 1 -20.89 -15.96 -24.83
N LYS A 2 -19.66 -15.79 -25.32
CA LYS A 2 -18.79 -16.91 -25.68
C LYS A 2 -18.13 -17.47 -24.40
N THR A 3 -18.33 -18.75 -24.11
CA THR A 3 -17.69 -19.50 -23.02
C THR A 3 -16.62 -20.43 -23.58
N PHE A 4 -15.52 -20.62 -22.84
CA PHE A 4 -14.46 -21.57 -23.16
C PHE A 4 -13.67 -21.96 -21.91
N ASP A 5 -12.93 -23.04 -22.01
CA ASP A 5 -12.06 -23.49 -20.94
C ASP A 5 -10.69 -22.82 -21.07
N LEU A 6 -10.16 -22.29 -19.97
CA LEU A 6 -8.94 -21.49 -19.93
C LEU A 6 -7.99 -22.00 -18.84
N LYS A 7 -6.78 -22.33 -19.23
CA LYS A 7 -5.69 -22.61 -18.27
C LYS A 7 -5.08 -21.30 -17.77
N ILE A 8 -5.05 -21.13 -16.45
CA ILE A 8 -4.42 -19.97 -15.82
C ILE A 8 -2.93 -20.25 -15.65
N ILE A 9 -2.10 -19.40 -16.22
CA ILE A 9 -0.65 -19.57 -16.25
C ILE A 9 0.11 -18.62 -15.34
N LYS A 10 -0.54 -17.54 -14.88
CA LYS A 10 0.10 -16.50 -14.08
C LYS A 10 -0.91 -15.70 -13.27
N SER A 11 -0.51 -15.27 -12.07
CA SER A 11 -1.20 -14.21 -11.33
C SER A 11 -0.60 -12.85 -11.69
N VAL A 12 -1.43 -11.82 -11.83
CA VAL A 12 -1.00 -10.47 -12.21
C VAL A 12 -1.44 -9.43 -11.19
N TYR A 13 -0.74 -8.29 -11.16
CA TYR A 13 -1.13 -7.15 -10.34
C TYR A 13 -2.57 -6.72 -10.67
N GLY A 14 -3.36 -6.47 -9.63
CA GLY A 14 -4.80 -6.20 -9.77
C GLY A 14 -5.71 -7.39 -9.39
N GLY A 15 -5.12 -8.52 -8.94
CA GLY A 15 -5.87 -9.65 -8.37
C GLY A 15 -6.52 -10.58 -9.38
N SER A 16 -6.04 -10.60 -10.62
CA SER A 16 -6.53 -11.51 -11.66
C SER A 16 -5.52 -12.61 -12.00
N GLY A 17 -6.04 -13.78 -12.34
CA GLY A 17 -5.30 -14.79 -13.09
C GLY A 17 -5.23 -14.40 -14.57
N LEU A 18 -4.19 -14.81 -15.25
CA LEU A 18 -3.94 -14.61 -16.67
C LEU A 18 -3.83 -15.95 -17.38
N GLY A 19 -4.56 -16.11 -18.46
CA GLY A 19 -4.41 -17.18 -19.45
C GLY A 19 -4.42 -16.62 -20.86
N PHE A 20 -4.27 -17.48 -21.88
CA PHE A 20 -4.35 -17.09 -23.29
C PHE A 20 -5.43 -17.91 -24.01
N HIS A 21 -6.19 -17.23 -24.86
CA HIS A 21 -7.16 -17.85 -25.77
C HIS A 21 -7.14 -17.10 -27.10
N ASP A 22 -6.97 -17.83 -28.22
CA ASP A 22 -6.81 -17.26 -29.57
C ASP A 22 -5.77 -16.13 -29.62
N ASP A 23 -4.58 -16.39 -29.07
CA ASP A 23 -3.42 -15.46 -28.94
C ASP A 23 -3.69 -14.17 -28.15
N LYS A 24 -4.85 -14.06 -27.49
CA LYS A 24 -5.19 -12.94 -26.63
C LYS A 24 -5.02 -13.25 -25.15
N ALA A 25 -4.45 -12.32 -24.43
CA ALA A 25 -4.39 -12.37 -22.97
C ALA A 25 -5.80 -12.21 -22.38
N ILE A 26 -6.20 -13.13 -21.50
CA ILE A 26 -7.50 -13.12 -20.82
C ILE A 26 -7.27 -12.98 -19.32
N PHE A 27 -7.80 -11.89 -18.74
CA PHE A 27 -7.72 -11.61 -17.31
C PHE A 27 -8.98 -12.10 -16.62
N VAL A 28 -8.80 -12.95 -15.60
CA VAL A 28 -9.89 -13.59 -14.88
C VAL A 28 -9.77 -13.32 -13.37
N PRO A 29 -10.59 -12.46 -12.78
CA PRO A 29 -10.60 -12.25 -11.34
C PRO A 29 -10.87 -13.56 -10.59
N PHE A 30 -10.24 -13.72 -9.41
CA PHE A 30 -10.41 -14.86 -8.51
C PHE A 30 -9.95 -16.22 -9.08
N ALA A 31 -9.32 -16.25 -10.25
CA ALA A 31 -8.65 -17.44 -10.78
C ALA A 31 -7.20 -17.48 -10.32
N HIS A 32 -6.70 -18.69 -10.03
CA HIS A 32 -5.34 -18.92 -9.55
C HIS A 32 -4.50 -19.70 -10.56
N ILE A 33 -3.18 -19.52 -10.48
CA ILE A 33 -2.22 -20.22 -11.34
C ILE A 33 -2.42 -21.74 -11.27
N ASN A 34 -2.26 -22.39 -12.41
CA ASN A 34 -2.45 -23.84 -12.62
C ASN A 34 -3.93 -24.33 -12.55
N GLU A 35 -4.92 -23.45 -12.37
CA GLU A 35 -6.29 -23.84 -12.50
C GLU A 35 -6.73 -23.97 -13.97
N LEU A 36 -7.61 -24.91 -14.24
CA LEU A 36 -8.41 -24.94 -15.46
C LEU A 36 -9.80 -24.43 -15.11
N VAL A 37 -10.23 -23.33 -15.74
CA VAL A 37 -11.49 -22.68 -15.44
C VAL A 37 -12.33 -22.52 -16.71
N ARG A 38 -13.63 -22.75 -16.62
CA ARG A 38 -14.58 -22.33 -17.65
C ARG A 38 -14.92 -20.88 -17.41
N VAL A 39 -14.72 -20.06 -18.43
CA VAL A 39 -14.91 -18.61 -18.32
C VAL A 39 -15.94 -18.11 -19.33
N GLU A 40 -16.62 -17.04 -18.97
CA GLU A 40 -17.46 -16.24 -19.85
C GLU A 40 -16.82 -14.86 -20.05
N VAL A 41 -16.63 -14.47 -21.31
CA VAL A 41 -16.02 -13.17 -21.63
C VAL A 41 -16.98 -12.03 -21.32
N THR A 42 -16.53 -11.08 -20.51
CA THR A 42 -17.27 -9.86 -20.14
C THR A 42 -16.96 -8.68 -21.05
N SER A 43 -15.72 -8.58 -21.53
CA SER A 43 -15.32 -7.53 -22.49
C SER A 43 -14.04 -7.89 -23.22
N TYR A 44 -13.90 -7.39 -24.46
CA TYR A 44 -12.65 -7.44 -25.23
C TYR A 44 -12.11 -6.05 -25.48
N LYS A 45 -10.77 -5.94 -25.42
CA LYS A 45 -9.98 -4.85 -25.99
C LYS A 45 -9.25 -5.37 -27.24
N ARG A 46 -8.45 -4.51 -27.87
CA ARG A 46 -7.72 -4.88 -29.09
C ARG A 46 -6.81 -6.10 -28.91
N ASP A 47 -6.09 -6.16 -27.80
CA ASP A 47 -5.00 -7.10 -27.50
C ASP A 47 -5.25 -8.01 -26.29
N HIS A 48 -6.35 -7.79 -25.56
CA HIS A 48 -6.70 -8.58 -24.38
C HIS A 48 -8.20 -8.60 -24.11
N GLY A 49 -8.63 -9.53 -23.25
CA GLY A 49 -10.01 -9.65 -22.79
C GLY A 49 -10.10 -9.77 -21.28
N PHE A 50 -11.30 -9.50 -20.76
CA PHE A 50 -11.70 -9.77 -19.40
C PHE A 50 -12.80 -10.82 -19.39
N ALA A 51 -12.72 -11.73 -18.44
CA ALA A 51 -13.71 -12.81 -18.31
C ALA A 51 -14.02 -13.05 -16.83
N GLN A 52 -15.15 -13.68 -16.57
CA GLN A 52 -15.55 -14.15 -15.25
C GLN A 52 -15.56 -15.67 -15.20
N ILE A 53 -15.31 -16.25 -14.04
CA ILE A 53 -15.37 -17.70 -13.83
C ILE A 53 -16.85 -18.12 -13.86
N VAL A 54 -17.17 -19.11 -14.68
CA VAL A 54 -18.45 -19.83 -14.66
C VAL A 54 -18.32 -21.09 -13.82
N GLU A 55 -17.19 -21.81 -13.97
CA GLU A 55 -16.93 -23.07 -13.29
C GLU A 55 -15.42 -23.28 -13.11
N ILE A 56 -15.00 -23.85 -12.00
CA ILE A 56 -13.63 -24.28 -11.79
C ILE A 56 -13.56 -25.77 -12.08
N LEU A 57 -12.92 -26.14 -13.21
CA LEU A 57 -12.85 -27.52 -13.67
C LEU A 57 -11.76 -28.30 -12.94
N GLU A 58 -10.59 -27.66 -12.75
CA GLU A 58 -9.45 -28.21 -12.02
C GLU A 58 -8.98 -27.15 -11.01
N PRO A 59 -9.36 -27.27 -9.72
CA PRO A 59 -8.94 -26.30 -8.71
C PRO A 59 -7.46 -26.48 -8.34
N SER A 60 -6.81 -25.39 -7.96
CA SER A 60 -5.49 -25.42 -7.34
C SER A 60 -5.57 -26.04 -5.93
N LYS A 61 -4.54 -26.78 -5.54
CA LYS A 61 -4.37 -27.31 -4.17
C LYS A 61 -4.26 -26.18 -3.10
N LYS A 62 -3.97 -24.95 -3.53
CA LYS A 62 -3.86 -23.75 -2.69
C LYS A 62 -5.17 -23.00 -2.53
N ARG A 63 -6.22 -23.42 -3.23
CA ARG A 63 -7.53 -22.86 -3.08
C ARG A 63 -8.18 -23.31 -1.78
N VAL A 64 -8.75 -22.34 -1.07
CA VAL A 64 -9.51 -22.55 0.16
C VAL A 64 -10.92 -21.96 0.03
N GLU A 65 -11.85 -22.42 0.86
CA GLU A 65 -13.16 -21.81 0.94
C GLU A 65 -13.08 -20.43 1.56
N PRO A 66 -13.60 -19.36 0.89
CA PRO A 66 -13.56 -18.02 1.43
C PRO A 66 -14.36 -17.89 2.73
N ARG A 67 -13.73 -17.37 3.78
CA ARG A 67 -14.37 -17.17 5.10
C ARG A 67 -15.41 -16.04 5.14
N CYS A 68 -15.55 -15.25 4.07
CA CYS A 68 -16.50 -14.16 3.94
C CYS A 68 -17.54 -14.49 2.87
N CYS A 69 -18.81 -14.51 3.23
CA CYS A 69 -19.91 -14.80 2.28
C CYS A 69 -20.06 -13.74 1.17
N ASN A 70 -19.51 -12.54 1.36
CA ASN A 70 -19.51 -11.48 0.35
C ASN A 70 -18.28 -11.52 -0.57
N PHE A 71 -17.40 -12.53 -0.43
CA PHE A 71 -16.25 -12.65 -1.32
C PHE A 71 -16.71 -12.86 -2.77
N GLY A 72 -16.01 -12.20 -3.71
CA GLY A 72 -16.38 -12.21 -5.12
C GLY A 72 -17.47 -11.18 -5.50
N ILE A 73 -18.20 -10.62 -4.53
CA ILE A 73 -19.21 -9.58 -4.73
C ILE A 73 -18.69 -8.23 -4.23
N CYS A 74 -18.32 -8.17 -2.94
CA CYS A 74 -17.71 -6.99 -2.32
C CYS A 74 -16.34 -6.67 -2.92
N GLY A 75 -16.06 -5.38 -3.16
CA GLY A 75 -14.78 -4.93 -3.72
C GLY A 75 -13.61 -4.88 -2.71
N GLY A 76 -13.80 -5.37 -1.47
CA GLY A 76 -12.80 -5.22 -0.40
C GLY A 76 -11.68 -6.26 -0.39
N CYS A 77 -11.85 -7.43 -1.02
CA CYS A 77 -10.89 -8.54 -1.00
C CYS A 77 -10.74 -9.19 -2.36
N ASP A 78 -9.51 -9.66 -2.66
CA ASP A 78 -9.18 -10.31 -3.93
C ASP A 78 -8.66 -11.76 -3.74
N TYR A 79 -8.09 -12.10 -2.56
CA TYR A 79 -7.35 -13.35 -2.34
C TYR A 79 -7.89 -14.24 -1.21
N LEU A 80 -9.10 -13.99 -0.66
CA LEU A 80 -9.67 -14.84 0.39
C LEU A 80 -9.91 -16.31 -0.02
N HIS A 81 -9.89 -16.60 -1.31
CA HIS A 81 -9.99 -17.95 -1.88
C HIS A 81 -8.65 -18.71 -1.92
N LEU A 82 -7.58 -18.13 -1.39
CA LEU A 82 -6.25 -18.75 -1.31
C LEU A 82 -5.78 -18.81 0.14
N ASP A 83 -4.90 -19.78 0.44
CA ASP A 83 -4.18 -19.73 1.70
C ASP A 83 -3.26 -18.48 1.76
N TYR A 84 -2.88 -18.05 2.96
CA TYR A 84 -2.18 -16.78 3.11
C TYR A 84 -0.73 -16.84 2.59
N ASP A 85 -0.07 -17.96 2.73
CA ASP A 85 1.30 -18.14 2.24
C ASP A 85 1.33 -18.07 0.71
N GLU A 86 0.29 -18.58 0.04
CA GLU A 86 0.15 -18.44 -1.42
C GLU A 86 -0.12 -17.00 -1.84
N GLU A 87 -0.94 -16.25 -1.11
CA GLU A 87 -1.12 -14.82 -1.35
C GLU A 87 0.21 -14.05 -1.28
N ILE A 88 1.03 -14.33 -0.27
CA ILE A 88 2.36 -13.73 -0.11
C ILE A 88 3.27 -14.12 -1.28
N SER A 89 3.29 -15.38 -1.66
CA SER A 89 4.05 -15.88 -2.82
C SER A 89 3.66 -15.16 -4.12
N ILE A 90 2.37 -14.97 -4.36
CA ILE A 90 1.85 -14.21 -5.50
C ILE A 90 2.39 -12.77 -5.50
N LYS A 91 2.32 -12.08 -4.37
CA LYS A 91 2.79 -10.69 -4.24
C LYS A 91 4.30 -10.58 -4.49
N GLN A 92 5.10 -11.51 -3.96
CA GLN A 92 6.56 -11.59 -4.24
C GLN A 92 6.83 -11.82 -5.73
N ASN A 93 6.12 -12.76 -6.36
CA ASN A 93 6.29 -13.08 -7.76
C ASN A 93 5.91 -11.91 -8.70
N ILE A 94 4.84 -11.18 -8.36
CA ILE A 94 4.44 -9.97 -9.09
C ILE A 94 5.51 -8.88 -9.00
N LEU A 95 6.07 -8.66 -7.80
CA LEU A 95 7.14 -7.69 -7.60
C LEU A 95 8.39 -8.07 -8.41
N LYS A 96 8.83 -9.32 -8.31
CA LYS A 96 9.98 -9.85 -9.05
C LYS A 96 9.80 -9.73 -10.56
N ASP A 97 8.64 -10.13 -11.08
CA ASP A 97 8.30 -10.01 -12.50
C ASP A 97 8.32 -8.54 -12.98
N SER A 98 7.84 -7.62 -12.15
CA SER A 98 7.86 -6.20 -12.46
C SER A 98 9.29 -5.65 -12.56
N LEU A 99 10.17 -6.04 -11.66
CA LEU A 99 11.59 -5.66 -11.70
C LEU A 99 12.29 -6.19 -12.96
N VAL A 100 12.07 -7.45 -13.30
CA VAL A 100 12.67 -8.04 -14.53
C VAL A 100 12.12 -7.36 -15.78
N ARG A 101 10.79 -7.25 -15.90
CA ARG A 101 10.17 -6.79 -17.15
C ARG A 101 10.26 -5.28 -17.35
N ILE A 102 10.10 -4.49 -16.29
CA ILE A 102 10.01 -3.01 -16.38
C ILE A 102 11.35 -2.38 -16.05
N ALA A 103 11.95 -2.71 -14.90
CA ALA A 103 13.25 -2.16 -14.53
C ALA A 103 14.40 -2.72 -15.35
N LYS A 104 14.21 -3.90 -15.99
CA LYS A 104 15.23 -4.62 -16.78
C LYS A 104 16.42 -5.08 -15.92
N ILE A 105 16.16 -5.41 -14.67
CA ILE A 105 17.16 -6.02 -13.78
C ILE A 105 17.22 -7.51 -14.10
N ASP A 106 18.43 -8.05 -14.20
CA ASP A 106 18.59 -9.50 -14.30
C ASP A 106 18.05 -10.19 -13.04
N ASN A 107 17.45 -11.34 -13.21
CA ASN A 107 16.84 -12.08 -12.10
C ASN A 107 17.83 -12.41 -10.97
N ASN A 108 19.11 -12.59 -11.30
CA ASN A 108 20.17 -12.87 -10.34
C ASN A 108 20.68 -11.62 -9.61
N ASP A 109 20.42 -10.43 -10.14
CA ASP A 109 20.81 -9.14 -9.55
C ASP A 109 19.72 -8.55 -8.64
N ILE A 110 18.53 -9.17 -8.61
CA ILE A 110 17.48 -8.80 -7.66
C ILE A 110 17.89 -9.29 -6.27
N PRO A 111 18.02 -8.40 -5.27
CA PRO A 111 18.30 -8.84 -3.90
C PRO A 111 17.21 -9.79 -3.40
N LYS A 112 17.53 -10.61 -2.43
CA LYS A 112 16.51 -11.43 -1.74
C LYS A 112 15.37 -10.51 -1.30
N ILE A 113 14.14 -10.90 -1.63
CA ILE A 113 12.94 -10.19 -1.16
C ILE A 113 12.61 -10.72 0.23
N ASP A 114 12.92 -9.94 1.24
CA ASP A 114 12.46 -10.23 2.59
C ASP A 114 10.97 -9.96 2.70
N VAL A 115 10.28 -10.70 3.57
CA VAL A 115 8.83 -10.58 3.71
C VAL A 115 8.45 -10.35 5.15
N VAL A 116 7.63 -9.35 5.37
CA VAL A 116 7.05 -9.05 6.67
C VAL A 116 5.53 -9.01 6.54
N TYR A 117 4.85 -9.84 7.31
CA TYR A 117 3.40 -9.95 7.33
C TYR A 117 2.90 -10.24 8.75
N SER A 118 1.61 -10.10 8.97
CA SER A 118 0.99 -10.25 10.28
C SER A 118 -0.34 -10.99 10.16
N ASN A 119 -1.21 -10.80 11.15
CA ASN A 119 -2.57 -11.29 11.08
C ASN A 119 -3.26 -10.82 9.79
N ARG A 120 -3.92 -11.78 9.11
CA ARG A 120 -4.70 -11.51 7.89
C ARG A 120 -6.00 -10.74 8.17
N ASP A 121 -6.50 -10.84 9.40
CA ASP A 121 -7.77 -10.27 9.84
C ASP A 121 -7.56 -9.10 10.81
N ARG A 122 -8.59 -8.26 10.96
CA ARG A 122 -8.67 -7.20 11.98
C ARG A 122 -7.56 -6.14 11.90
N TYR A 123 -6.84 -6.07 10.81
CA TYR A 123 -5.67 -5.19 10.69
C TYR A 123 -6.00 -3.74 10.35
N ARG A 124 -7.18 -3.48 9.79
CA ARG A 124 -7.48 -2.22 9.09
C ARG A 124 -7.95 -1.13 10.06
N SER A 125 -7.09 -0.18 10.40
CA SER A 125 -7.38 0.89 11.37
C SER A 125 -8.46 1.88 10.92
N HIS A 126 -8.70 2.03 9.63
CA HIS A 126 -9.70 2.95 9.10
C HIS A 126 -10.30 2.46 7.78
N ALA A 127 -11.50 2.90 7.48
CA ALA A 127 -12.20 2.58 6.25
C ALA A 127 -13.14 3.71 5.82
N SER A 128 -13.31 3.87 4.50
CA SER A 128 -14.43 4.63 3.92
C SER A 128 -15.63 3.70 3.81
N VAL A 129 -16.63 3.95 4.59
CA VAL A 129 -17.82 3.13 4.73
C VAL A 129 -18.97 3.77 3.94
N LYS A 130 -19.79 2.94 3.33
CA LYS A 130 -20.98 3.35 2.58
C LYS A 130 -22.22 3.00 3.38
N ASN A 131 -23.22 3.85 3.27
CA ASN A 131 -24.50 3.71 3.97
C ASN A 131 -25.64 3.96 2.96
N ASP A 132 -26.68 3.13 3.00
CA ASP A 132 -27.92 3.40 2.27
C ASP A 132 -28.93 4.15 3.14
N ASN A 133 -30.07 4.49 2.53
CA ASN A 133 -31.14 5.21 3.23
C ASN A 133 -31.91 4.33 4.24
N GLU A 134 -31.65 3.01 4.26
CA GLU A 134 -32.26 2.04 5.17
C GLU A 134 -31.36 1.71 6.37
N GLY A 135 -30.18 2.34 6.45
CA GLY A 135 -29.19 2.11 7.52
C GLY A 135 -28.31 0.88 7.33
N LYS A 136 -28.29 0.28 6.12
CA LYS A 136 -27.34 -0.77 5.79
C LYS A 136 -25.97 -0.18 5.50
N ILE A 137 -24.94 -0.76 6.11
CA ILE A 137 -23.56 -0.29 6.02
C ILE A 137 -22.71 -1.36 5.32
N GLY A 138 -21.79 -0.91 4.48
CA GLY A 138 -20.91 -1.84 3.77
C GLY A 138 -19.87 -1.16 2.90
N PHE A 139 -19.46 -1.90 1.88
CA PHE A 139 -18.58 -1.41 0.81
C PHE A 139 -19.27 -1.54 -0.54
N TYR A 140 -18.71 -0.91 -1.56
CA TYR A 140 -19.24 -1.09 -2.90
C TYR A 140 -18.89 -2.47 -3.48
N LYS A 141 -19.81 -2.98 -4.30
CA LYS A 141 -19.56 -4.11 -5.19
C LYS A 141 -18.38 -3.78 -6.11
N LYS A 142 -17.55 -4.77 -6.39
CA LYS A 142 -16.36 -4.59 -7.24
C LYS A 142 -16.74 -4.01 -8.61
N GLY A 143 -16.17 -2.83 -8.94
CA GLY A 143 -16.39 -2.14 -10.21
C GLY A 143 -17.70 -1.40 -10.36
N THR A 144 -18.52 -1.27 -9.32
CA THR A 144 -19.80 -0.53 -9.32
C THR A 144 -19.92 0.39 -8.09
N ASN A 145 -21.03 1.14 -8.03
CA ASN A 145 -21.42 1.91 -6.84
C ASN A 145 -22.57 1.28 -6.06
N ASP A 146 -22.86 -0.01 -6.32
CA ASP A 146 -23.89 -0.74 -5.59
C ASP A 146 -23.36 -1.12 -4.20
N LEU A 147 -24.16 -0.87 -3.17
CA LEU A 147 -23.79 -1.22 -1.79
C LEU A 147 -23.89 -2.74 -1.58
N VAL A 148 -22.85 -3.31 -1.02
CA VAL A 148 -22.82 -4.65 -0.44
C VAL A 148 -22.73 -4.51 1.08
N ALA A 149 -23.81 -4.82 1.77
CA ALA A 149 -23.87 -4.74 3.23
C ALA A 149 -22.81 -5.66 3.87
N PHE A 150 -22.32 -5.29 5.04
CA PHE A 150 -21.39 -6.16 5.76
C PHE A 150 -22.02 -7.52 6.07
N PRO A 151 -21.22 -8.60 6.10
CA PRO A 151 -21.71 -9.92 6.52
C PRO A 151 -22.31 -9.88 7.94
N PRO A 152 -23.15 -10.83 8.32
CA PRO A 152 -23.74 -10.90 9.66
C PRO A 152 -22.71 -10.89 10.81
N ASN A 153 -21.50 -11.42 10.56
CA ASN A 153 -20.37 -11.41 11.50
C ASN A 153 -19.41 -10.22 11.29
N GLY A 154 -19.80 -9.23 10.50
CA GLY A 154 -19.01 -8.07 10.14
C GLY A 154 -17.90 -8.33 9.15
N CYS A 155 -17.18 -7.27 8.78
CA CYS A 155 -16.05 -7.38 7.86
C CYS A 155 -14.82 -7.96 8.57
N LEU A 156 -14.19 -8.99 8.00
CA LEU A 156 -13.00 -9.64 8.56
C LEU A 156 -11.80 -8.69 8.70
N LEU A 157 -11.71 -7.67 7.85
CA LEU A 157 -10.57 -6.76 7.82
C LEU A 157 -10.64 -5.67 8.90
N LEU A 158 -11.86 -5.33 9.37
CA LEU A 158 -12.08 -4.25 10.34
C LEU A 158 -11.85 -4.74 11.77
N PRO A 159 -11.26 -3.88 12.65
CA PRO A 159 -11.13 -4.17 14.06
C PRO A 159 -12.48 -4.45 14.72
N GLU A 160 -12.46 -5.24 15.77
CA GLU A 160 -13.68 -5.66 16.46
C GLU A 160 -14.52 -4.46 16.95
N SER A 161 -13.88 -3.41 17.44
CA SER A 161 -14.56 -2.18 17.87
C SER A 161 -15.41 -1.53 16.76
N LEU A 162 -14.91 -1.51 15.52
CA LEU A 162 -15.69 -1.02 14.38
C LEU A 162 -16.76 -2.01 13.96
N VAL A 163 -16.47 -3.31 13.98
CA VAL A 163 -17.44 -4.36 13.65
C VAL A 163 -18.64 -4.30 14.59
N GLN A 164 -18.43 -4.22 15.90
CA GLN A 164 -19.50 -4.16 16.90
C GLN A 164 -20.42 -2.93 16.72
N ILE A 165 -19.89 -1.83 16.22
CA ILE A 165 -20.71 -0.65 15.89
C ILE A 165 -21.53 -0.92 14.63
N PHE A 166 -20.91 -1.46 13.59
CA PHE A 166 -21.54 -1.63 12.28
C PHE A 166 -22.52 -2.82 12.18
N LEU A 167 -22.49 -3.74 13.14
CA LEU A 167 -23.50 -4.81 13.24
C LEU A 167 -24.83 -4.32 13.80
N LYS A 168 -24.87 -3.16 14.45
CA LYS A 168 -26.11 -2.53 14.91
C LYS A 168 -26.68 -1.67 13.78
N PRO A 169 -28.03 -1.48 13.73
CA PRO A 169 -28.60 -0.50 12.83
C PRO A 169 -27.94 0.85 13.05
N TYR A 170 -27.31 1.37 12.02
CA TYR A 170 -26.54 2.59 12.12
C TYR A 170 -27.01 3.60 11.09
N TYR A 171 -27.56 4.70 11.55
CA TYR A 171 -28.01 5.79 10.70
C TYR A 171 -27.20 7.03 10.95
N SER A 172 -26.24 7.33 10.07
CA SER A 172 -25.38 8.51 10.20
C SER A 172 -25.94 9.76 9.50
N GLY A 173 -26.94 9.61 8.65
CA GLY A 173 -27.40 10.68 7.76
C GLY A 173 -26.47 10.93 6.55
N TYR A 174 -25.32 10.25 6.46
CA TYR A 174 -24.33 10.39 5.39
C TYR A 174 -24.27 9.14 4.53
N LYS A 175 -24.27 9.30 3.21
CA LYS A 175 -24.12 8.18 2.25
C LYS A 175 -22.74 7.54 2.29
N GLU A 176 -21.73 8.33 2.66
CA GLU A 176 -20.34 7.91 2.79
C GLU A 176 -19.69 8.65 3.94
N PHE A 177 -18.90 7.93 4.73
CA PHE A 177 -18.12 8.50 5.81
C PHE A 177 -16.85 7.66 6.06
N LYS A 178 -15.85 8.30 6.66
CA LYS A 178 -14.69 7.57 7.17
C LYS A 178 -14.95 7.19 8.62
N ALA A 179 -14.52 5.98 8.97
CA ALA A 179 -14.43 5.47 10.34
C ALA A 179 -13.00 5.09 10.63
N ALA A 180 -12.49 5.42 11.80
CA ALA A 180 -11.13 5.11 12.20
C ALA A 180 -11.07 4.75 13.69
N ILE A 181 -10.07 3.96 14.07
CA ILE A 181 -9.73 3.72 15.47
C ILE A 181 -8.37 4.34 15.80
N GLY A 182 -8.29 4.90 16.99
CA GLY A 182 -7.04 5.39 17.58
C GLY A 182 -6.66 4.64 18.86
N CYS A 183 -5.83 5.26 19.68
CA CYS A 183 -5.43 4.73 20.99
C CYS A 183 -6.65 4.31 21.83
N ASN A 184 -6.47 3.26 22.62
CA ASN A 184 -7.50 2.71 23.51
C ASN A 184 -8.78 2.28 22.78
N ASN A 185 -8.67 1.92 21.51
CA ASN A 185 -9.79 1.57 20.63
C ASN A 185 -10.87 2.68 20.53
N LYS A 186 -10.49 3.95 20.76
CA LYS A 186 -11.40 5.09 20.52
C LYS A 186 -11.79 5.09 19.04
N VAL A 187 -13.07 4.97 18.76
CA VAL A 187 -13.63 5.09 17.41
C VAL A 187 -13.98 6.54 17.15
N SER A 188 -13.67 7.03 15.96
CA SER A 188 -14.05 8.36 15.48
C SER A 188 -14.57 8.27 14.04
N PHE A 189 -15.46 9.20 13.69
CA PHE A 189 -16.06 9.29 12.38
C PHE A 189 -15.77 10.64 11.73
N SER A 190 -15.81 10.69 10.39
CA SER A 190 -15.51 11.92 9.64
C SER A 190 -16.55 13.06 9.84
N TYR A 191 -17.69 12.77 10.43
CA TYR A 191 -18.74 13.72 10.76
C TYR A 191 -18.73 14.14 12.26
N ASP A 192 -17.84 13.56 13.09
CA ASP A 192 -17.67 13.99 14.47
C ASP A 192 -17.08 15.41 14.53
N GLU A 193 -17.42 16.17 15.57
CA GLU A 193 -16.78 17.47 15.83
C GLU A 193 -15.29 17.27 16.16
N ASP A 194 -14.96 16.29 17.03
CA ASP A 194 -13.59 15.88 17.31
C ASP A 194 -13.19 14.70 16.40
N ARG A 195 -12.55 15.04 15.27
CA ARG A 195 -12.08 14.07 14.26
C ARG A 195 -10.62 13.71 14.42
N VAL A 196 -10.01 14.11 15.53
CA VAL A 196 -8.60 13.84 15.78
C VAL A 196 -8.40 12.39 16.21
N ILE A 197 -7.58 11.69 15.45
CA ILE A 197 -7.13 10.33 15.77
C ILE A 197 -5.76 10.44 16.42
N LYS A 198 -5.66 9.93 17.64
CA LYS A 198 -4.38 9.80 18.35
C LYS A 198 -3.89 8.38 18.32
N GLU A 199 -2.64 8.17 17.96
CA GLU A 199 -1.99 6.86 17.89
C GLU A 199 -0.60 6.92 18.54
N ILE A 200 -0.16 5.84 19.15
CA ILE A 200 1.20 5.72 19.73
C ILE A 200 1.90 4.57 19.02
N ILE A 201 3.03 4.86 18.37
CA ILE A 201 3.80 3.93 17.55
C ILE A 201 5.28 4.12 17.87
N ASN A 202 5.98 3.06 18.28
CA ASN A 202 7.39 3.12 18.71
C ASN A 202 7.69 4.29 19.67
N SER A 203 6.82 4.49 20.68
CA SER A 203 6.90 5.56 21.69
C SER A 203 6.66 6.98 21.17
N LEU A 204 6.36 7.17 19.89
CA LEU A 204 5.97 8.46 19.32
C LEU A 204 4.44 8.59 19.31
N THR A 205 3.95 9.77 19.65
CA THR A 205 2.55 10.13 19.55
C THR A 205 2.29 10.80 18.20
N PHE A 206 1.35 10.22 17.43
CA PHE A 206 0.87 10.79 16.18
C PHE A 206 -0.58 11.22 16.35
N ASN A 207 -0.84 12.50 16.12
CA ASN A 207 -2.18 13.04 16.02
C ASN A 207 -2.45 13.41 14.55
N ARG A 208 -3.67 13.19 14.09
CA ARG A 208 -4.07 13.54 12.72
C ARG A 208 -5.57 13.79 12.62
N ASP A 209 -5.99 14.60 11.66
CA ASP A 209 -7.38 14.57 11.22
C ASP A 209 -7.68 13.22 10.54
N ILE A 210 -8.91 12.73 10.66
CA ILE A 210 -9.35 11.47 10.04
C ILE A 210 -9.21 11.47 8.51
N HIS A 211 -9.15 12.64 7.89
CA HIS A 211 -8.97 12.79 6.44
C HIS A 211 -7.51 12.69 6.01
N CYS A 212 -6.55 12.96 6.90
CA CYS A 212 -5.14 12.77 6.59
C CYS A 212 -4.83 11.31 6.30
N PHE A 213 -3.94 11.09 5.34
CA PHE A 213 -3.42 9.75 5.06
C PHE A 213 -2.66 9.20 6.28
N PHE A 214 -2.82 7.93 6.54
CA PHE A 214 -2.01 7.21 7.52
C PHE A 214 -1.96 5.71 7.19
N GLN A 215 -0.91 5.03 7.68
CA GLN A 215 -0.69 3.61 7.45
C GLN A 215 -1.84 2.77 8.03
N VAL A 216 -2.48 1.96 7.19
CA VAL A 216 -3.75 1.31 7.49
C VAL A 216 -3.62 0.09 8.41
N ASN A 217 -2.49 -0.63 8.34
CA ASN A 217 -2.30 -1.88 9.08
C ASN A 217 -1.80 -1.62 10.50
N LEU A 218 -2.67 -1.90 11.48
CA LEU A 218 -2.39 -1.71 12.90
C LEU A 218 -1.17 -2.51 13.40
N PHE A 219 -0.93 -3.68 12.82
CA PHE A 219 0.06 -4.63 13.32
C PHE A 219 1.47 -4.39 12.74
N LEU A 220 1.57 -3.72 11.59
CA LEU A 220 2.82 -3.62 10.83
C LEU A 220 3.45 -2.21 10.83
N ARG A 221 2.85 -1.24 11.50
CA ARG A 221 3.38 0.13 11.54
C ARG A 221 4.75 0.22 12.20
N ASN A 222 4.94 -0.47 13.33
CA ASN A 222 6.23 -0.56 14.00
C ASN A 222 7.28 -1.19 13.08
N ASN A 223 6.94 -2.34 12.48
CA ASN A 223 7.84 -3.02 11.55
C ASN A 223 8.24 -2.13 10.37
N MET A 224 7.29 -1.35 9.83
CA MET A 224 7.56 -0.44 8.72
C MET A 224 8.57 0.64 9.11
N LEU A 225 8.43 1.24 10.29
CA LEU A 225 9.38 2.20 10.85
C LEU A 225 10.76 1.56 11.08
N ASP A 226 10.79 0.37 11.68
CA ASP A 226 12.03 -0.33 12.03
C ASP A 226 12.81 -0.74 10.77
N ILE A 227 12.14 -1.22 9.72
CA ILE A 227 12.77 -1.55 8.42
C ILE A 227 13.37 -0.28 7.77
N VAL A 228 12.61 0.83 7.76
CA VAL A 228 13.10 2.09 7.21
C VAL A 228 14.31 2.59 8.01
N ARG A 229 14.30 2.49 9.34
CA ARG A 229 15.42 2.86 10.20
C ARG A 229 16.66 1.98 9.97
N GLU A 230 16.46 0.66 9.83
CA GLU A 230 17.53 -0.29 9.52
C GLU A 230 18.19 0.04 8.17
N TYR A 231 17.40 0.26 7.13
CA TYR A 231 17.90 0.64 5.81
C TYR A 231 18.50 2.05 5.79
N ALA A 232 17.99 2.98 6.61
CA ALA A 232 18.51 4.32 6.74
C ALA A 232 19.94 4.31 7.31
N ALA A 233 20.21 3.48 8.31
CA ALA A 233 21.49 3.36 9.00
C ALA A 233 22.15 4.74 9.24
N LEU A 234 21.36 5.71 9.75
CA LEU A 234 21.79 7.07 10.00
C LEU A 234 22.77 7.14 11.16
N SER A 235 23.66 8.09 11.09
CA SER A 235 24.49 8.55 12.19
C SER A 235 24.06 9.95 12.63
N ILE A 236 24.45 10.34 13.84
CA ILE A 236 24.12 11.66 14.43
C ILE A 236 24.75 12.86 13.67
N SER A 237 25.55 12.62 12.64
CA SER A 237 26.10 13.64 11.75
C SER A 237 25.43 13.66 10.37
N ASP A 238 24.49 12.75 10.12
CA ASP A 238 23.84 12.64 8.81
C ASP A 238 22.60 13.54 8.73
N ASN A 239 22.38 14.10 7.55
CA ASN A 239 21.16 14.83 7.22
C ASN A 239 20.25 13.98 6.33
N PHE A 240 18.93 14.12 6.49
CA PHE A 240 17.99 13.40 5.64
C PHE A 240 16.84 14.26 5.12
N LEU A 241 16.28 13.82 4.00
CA LEU A 241 15.09 14.40 3.36
C LEU A 241 14.02 13.32 3.23
N ASP A 242 12.80 13.60 3.70
CA ASP A 242 11.63 12.73 3.57
C ASP A 242 10.63 13.35 2.59
N ILE A 243 10.49 12.75 1.39
CA ILE A 243 9.62 13.22 0.31
C ILE A 243 8.29 12.45 0.35
N GLY A 244 7.18 13.16 0.61
CA GLY A 244 5.88 12.57 0.88
C GLY A 244 5.74 12.22 2.37
N CYS A 245 6.24 13.09 3.24
CA CYS A 245 6.33 12.83 4.69
C CYS A 245 4.97 12.69 5.40
N GLY A 246 3.87 13.11 4.75
CA GLY A 246 2.55 13.12 5.37
C GLY A 246 2.54 13.86 6.70
N ILE A 247 2.07 13.21 7.75
CA ILE A 247 2.04 13.75 9.11
C ILE A 247 3.35 13.57 9.89
N GLY A 248 4.47 13.26 9.18
CA GLY A 248 5.79 13.10 9.75
C GLY A 248 6.13 11.67 10.20
N PHE A 249 5.50 10.65 9.62
CA PHE A 249 5.61 9.26 10.08
C PHE A 249 7.05 8.74 10.09
N PHE A 250 7.77 8.87 8.99
CA PHE A 250 9.19 8.48 8.93
C PHE A 250 10.10 9.59 9.47
N THR A 251 9.82 10.86 9.15
CA THR A 251 10.64 12.00 9.56
C THR A 251 10.86 12.05 11.07
N LEU A 252 9.78 11.94 11.87
CA LEU A 252 9.87 12.00 13.34
C LEU A 252 10.56 10.77 13.94
N TYR A 253 10.46 9.61 13.30
CA TYR A 253 11.11 8.41 13.80
C TYR A 253 12.60 8.39 13.52
N LEU A 254 13.01 8.88 12.35
CA LEU A 254 14.43 8.95 11.95
C LEU A 254 15.19 10.08 12.63
N SER A 255 14.51 11.10 13.14
CA SER A 255 15.15 12.24 13.83
C SER A 255 16.06 11.84 14.98
N LYS A 256 15.77 10.70 15.62
CA LYS A 256 16.55 10.19 16.77
C LYS A 256 17.99 9.80 16.41
N ASP A 257 18.25 9.51 15.15
CA ASP A 257 19.50 8.97 14.65
C ASP A 257 20.22 9.92 13.69
N ALA A 258 19.71 11.16 13.51
CA ALA A 258 20.21 12.12 12.54
C ALA A 258 20.61 13.44 13.20
N ASP A 259 21.48 14.22 12.53
CA ASP A 259 21.75 15.62 12.88
C ASP A 259 20.51 16.48 12.60
N PHE A 260 20.06 16.45 11.33
CA PHE A 260 18.92 17.26 10.92
C PHE A 260 18.11 16.56 9.81
N GLY A 261 16.79 16.76 9.84
CA GLY A 261 15.86 16.23 8.85
C GLY A 261 14.89 17.25 8.29
N ILE A 262 14.52 17.10 7.01
CA ILE A 262 13.46 17.87 6.36
C ILE A 262 12.39 16.91 5.85
N GLY A 263 11.14 17.12 6.28
CA GLY A 263 9.96 16.45 5.71
C GLY A 263 9.24 17.38 4.73
N VAL A 264 8.92 16.88 3.53
CA VAL A 264 8.14 17.66 2.56
C VAL A 264 6.91 16.88 2.09
N ASP A 265 5.77 17.56 2.02
CA ASP A 265 4.53 17.05 1.46
C ASP A 265 3.76 18.14 0.74
N ILE A 266 2.96 17.77 -0.25
CA ILE A 266 2.10 18.71 -0.98
C ILE A 266 0.83 19.08 -0.19
N ASP A 267 0.40 18.17 0.70
CA ASP A 267 -0.81 18.35 1.48
C ASP A 267 -0.56 19.25 2.69
N ARG A 268 -1.18 20.43 2.66
CA ARG A 268 -1.05 21.44 3.72
C ARG A 268 -1.51 20.92 5.08
N GLU A 269 -2.61 20.18 5.09
CA GLU A 269 -3.18 19.68 6.36
C GLU A 269 -2.25 18.65 7.00
N SER A 270 -1.68 17.76 6.20
CA SER A 270 -0.66 16.80 6.66
C SER A 270 0.56 17.50 7.26
N ILE A 271 1.06 18.57 6.62
CA ILE A 271 2.20 19.37 7.15
C ILE A 271 1.86 20.06 8.48
N LEU A 272 0.65 20.60 8.62
CA LEU A 272 0.21 21.19 9.90
C LEU A 272 0.19 20.13 11.02
N TRP A 273 -0.25 18.91 10.71
CA TRP A 273 -0.20 17.81 11.67
C TRP A 273 1.22 17.32 11.94
N ALA A 274 2.10 17.28 10.93
CA ALA A 274 3.51 16.95 11.13
C ALA A 274 4.21 17.93 12.09
N GLN A 275 3.96 19.22 11.95
CA GLN A 275 4.48 20.26 12.87
C GLN A 275 3.96 20.07 14.31
N ARG A 276 2.65 19.83 14.49
CA ARG A 276 2.06 19.55 15.80
C ARG A 276 2.60 18.25 16.41
N ASN A 277 2.82 17.22 15.61
CA ASN A 277 3.40 15.95 16.05
C ASN A 277 4.86 16.13 16.47
N ARG A 278 5.64 16.96 15.77
CA ARG A 278 6.98 17.36 16.18
C ARG A 278 6.98 17.98 17.58
N GLU A 279 6.11 18.96 17.82
CA GLU A 279 5.94 19.63 19.12
C GLU A 279 5.48 18.65 20.20
N THR A 280 4.47 17.81 19.90
CA THR A 280 3.95 16.78 20.83
C THR A 280 5.03 15.81 21.31
N ASN A 281 6.00 15.50 20.46
CA ASN A 281 7.10 14.59 20.78
C ASN A 281 8.39 15.28 21.22
N SER A 282 8.37 16.62 21.37
CA SER A 282 9.52 17.45 21.78
C SER A 282 10.75 17.20 20.88
N ILE A 283 10.55 17.13 19.57
CA ILE A 283 11.60 16.95 18.56
C ILE A 283 11.94 18.32 17.97
N ASP A 284 13.22 18.70 17.96
CA ASP A 284 13.69 20.03 17.55
C ASP A 284 14.58 20.02 16.31
N ASN A 285 15.11 18.84 15.94
CA ASN A 285 16.06 18.68 14.84
C ASN A 285 15.39 18.26 13.50
N VAL A 286 14.10 18.58 13.31
CA VAL A 286 13.44 18.40 12.01
C VAL A 286 12.58 19.61 11.63
N GLU A 287 12.44 19.84 10.33
CA GLU A 287 11.53 20.84 9.76
C GLU A 287 10.53 20.20 8.80
N PHE A 288 9.35 20.81 8.68
CA PHE A 288 8.31 20.39 7.76
C PHE A 288 7.92 21.52 6.81
N ILE A 289 7.97 21.24 5.51
CA ILE A 289 7.76 22.24 4.45
C ILE A 289 6.65 21.77 3.51
N GLN A 290 5.64 22.60 3.29
CA GLN A 290 4.65 22.33 2.26
C GLN A 290 5.27 22.54 0.87
N SER A 291 5.68 21.45 0.24
CA SER A 291 6.30 21.46 -1.09
C SER A 291 6.13 20.13 -1.80
N SER A 292 6.18 20.15 -3.12
CA SER A 292 6.35 18.90 -3.87
C SER A 292 7.84 18.55 -3.99
N GLY A 293 8.18 17.28 -4.02
CA GLY A 293 9.55 16.82 -4.29
C GLY A 293 10.10 17.36 -5.63
N SER A 294 9.21 17.69 -6.57
CA SER A 294 9.60 18.28 -7.86
C SER A 294 9.93 19.78 -7.80
N SER A 295 9.55 20.47 -6.74
CA SER A 295 9.80 21.90 -6.56
C SER A 295 11.04 22.20 -5.75
N LEU A 296 11.67 21.18 -5.17
CA LEU A 296 12.91 21.33 -4.40
C LEU A 296 14.07 21.74 -5.32
N SER A 297 14.93 22.61 -4.80
CA SER A 297 16.21 22.92 -5.46
C SER A 297 17.26 21.87 -5.08
N PRO A 298 17.94 21.24 -6.03
CA PRO A 298 18.98 20.27 -5.72
C PRO A 298 20.16 20.82 -4.91
N HIS A 299 20.30 22.15 -4.84
CA HIS A 299 21.41 22.81 -4.17
C HIS A 299 21.04 23.47 -2.82
N SER A 300 19.76 23.39 -2.42
CA SER A 300 19.29 24.02 -1.17
C SER A 300 19.57 23.18 0.07
N PHE A 301 19.77 21.88 -0.08
CA PHE A 301 20.01 20.94 0.99
C PHE A 301 20.84 19.76 0.46
N ASN A 302 21.77 19.24 1.25
CA ASN A 302 22.63 18.12 0.88
C ASN A 302 22.35 16.92 1.79
N PRO A 303 21.35 16.10 1.51
CA PRO A 303 20.99 14.96 2.36
C PRO A 303 21.95 13.78 2.13
N ASP A 304 22.36 13.11 3.21
CA ASP A 304 23.03 11.81 3.16
C ASP A 304 22.06 10.68 2.81
N LEU A 305 20.79 10.86 3.21
CA LEU A 305 19.69 9.95 2.95
C LEU A 305 18.48 10.70 2.38
N ILE A 306 17.85 10.12 1.38
CA ILE A 306 16.48 10.47 0.99
C ILE A 306 15.56 9.27 1.28
N VAL A 307 14.44 9.53 1.98
CA VAL A 307 13.28 8.64 2.05
C VAL A 307 12.24 9.19 1.07
N ALA A 308 11.62 8.35 0.28
CA ALA A 308 10.56 8.75 -0.64
C ALA A 308 9.38 7.78 -0.54
N ASP A 309 8.21 8.30 -0.14
CA ASP A 309 6.93 7.56 -0.05
C ASP A 309 5.88 8.24 -0.96
N PRO A 310 5.98 8.07 -2.28
CA PRO A 310 5.06 8.69 -3.21
C PRO A 310 3.71 7.96 -3.27
N SER A 311 2.71 8.63 -3.83
CA SER A 311 1.43 8.02 -4.18
C SER A 311 1.59 6.87 -5.20
N ARG A 312 0.50 6.15 -5.52
CA ARG A 312 0.47 5.05 -6.50
C ARG A 312 1.05 5.40 -7.88
N ALA A 313 1.08 6.68 -8.25
CA ALA A 313 1.67 7.14 -9.51
C ALA A 313 3.20 7.03 -9.53
N GLY A 314 3.83 6.80 -8.38
CA GLY A 314 5.27 6.82 -8.20
C GLY A 314 5.83 8.25 -8.26
N LEU A 315 7.13 8.37 -8.35
CA LEU A 315 7.82 9.65 -8.43
C LEU A 315 7.67 10.28 -9.83
N SER A 316 7.41 11.58 -9.87
CA SER A 316 7.40 12.33 -11.13
C SER A 316 8.80 12.32 -11.76
N LYS A 317 8.89 12.50 -13.07
CA LYS A 317 10.20 12.61 -13.77
C LYS A 317 11.06 13.72 -13.16
N LYS A 318 10.44 14.85 -12.78
CA LYS A 318 11.13 15.99 -12.18
C LYS A 318 11.60 15.69 -10.76
N THR A 319 10.81 14.98 -9.95
CA THR A 319 11.22 14.52 -8.60
C THR A 319 12.42 13.58 -8.68
N ARG A 320 12.40 12.60 -9.60
CA ARG A 320 13.55 11.70 -9.81
C ARG A 320 14.80 12.46 -10.25
N TYR A 321 14.65 13.47 -11.14
CA TYR A 321 15.75 14.34 -11.51
C TYR A 321 16.33 15.08 -10.30
N VAL A 322 15.51 15.64 -9.42
CA VAL A 322 15.94 16.33 -8.20
C VAL A 322 16.71 15.37 -7.28
N ILE A 323 16.17 14.16 -7.01
CA ILE A 323 16.84 13.13 -6.20
C ILE A 323 18.21 12.78 -6.80
N ASN A 324 18.27 12.53 -8.11
CA ASN A 324 19.51 12.18 -8.80
C ASN A 324 20.53 13.33 -8.80
N ALA A 325 20.07 14.57 -8.81
CA ALA A 325 20.94 15.76 -8.75
C ALA A 325 21.45 16.06 -7.34
N MET A 326 20.66 15.77 -6.29
CA MET A 326 21.10 15.85 -4.90
C MET A 326 22.14 14.78 -4.55
N GLN A 327 22.11 13.65 -5.24
CA GLN A 327 23.10 12.58 -5.11
C GLN A 327 23.25 12.03 -3.68
N PRO A 328 22.17 11.72 -2.95
CA PRO A 328 22.28 11.14 -1.63
C PRO A 328 23.05 9.81 -1.67
N LYS A 329 23.81 9.52 -0.62
CA LYS A 329 24.53 8.24 -0.48
C LYS A 329 23.57 7.07 -0.41
N ARG A 330 22.39 7.29 0.21
CA ARG A 330 21.34 6.30 0.45
C ARG A 330 20.00 6.83 -0.01
N LEU A 331 19.20 5.96 -0.62
CA LEU A 331 17.82 6.25 -0.98
C LEU A 331 16.95 5.10 -0.50
N ILE A 332 15.93 5.40 0.29
CA ILE A 332 14.88 4.47 0.66
C ILE A 332 13.64 4.84 -0.13
N TYR A 333 13.05 3.85 -0.81
CA TYR A 333 11.84 4.05 -1.58
C TYR A 333 10.75 3.13 -1.03
N VAL A 334 9.73 3.72 -0.42
CA VAL A 334 8.49 3.06 -0.01
C VAL A 334 7.50 3.14 -1.17
N SER A 335 6.86 2.05 -1.52
CA SER A 335 5.97 2.05 -2.70
C SER A 335 4.82 1.05 -2.56
N CYS A 336 3.63 1.51 -2.91
CA CYS A 336 2.42 0.68 -2.98
C CYS A 336 2.08 0.19 -4.41
N ASN A 337 2.97 0.38 -5.39
CA ASN A 337 2.74 -0.04 -6.77
C ASN A 337 4.02 -0.58 -7.42
N PRO A 338 4.11 -1.91 -7.65
CA PRO A 338 5.31 -2.55 -8.19
C PRO A 338 5.68 -2.07 -9.60
N SER A 339 4.70 -1.63 -10.41
CA SER A 339 4.97 -1.19 -11.78
C SER A 339 5.63 0.19 -11.82
N THR A 340 5.12 1.15 -11.03
CA THR A 340 5.71 2.50 -10.93
C THR A 340 7.04 2.46 -10.17
N PHE A 341 7.14 1.65 -9.13
CA PHE A 341 8.40 1.37 -8.46
C PHE A 341 9.48 0.86 -9.43
N SER A 342 9.17 -0.15 -10.23
CA SER A 342 10.12 -0.73 -11.20
C SER A 342 10.52 0.27 -12.29
N ARG A 343 9.59 1.15 -12.74
CA ARG A 343 9.90 2.26 -13.65
C ARG A 343 10.92 3.22 -13.03
N ASP A 344 10.70 3.60 -11.79
CA ASP A 344 11.54 4.57 -11.08
C ASP A 344 12.90 3.96 -10.72
N THR A 345 12.91 2.69 -10.31
CA THR A 345 14.14 1.89 -10.08
C THR A 345 15.04 1.88 -11.32
N LYS A 346 14.46 1.69 -12.52
CA LYS A 346 15.23 1.74 -13.78
C LYS A 346 15.97 3.07 -13.95
N ASP A 347 15.35 4.17 -13.54
CA ASP A 347 15.94 5.50 -13.63
C ASP A 347 17.07 5.67 -12.61
N PHE A 348 16.87 5.22 -11.36
CA PHE A 348 17.90 5.26 -10.32
C PHE A 348 19.13 4.42 -10.68
N ILE A 349 18.95 3.21 -11.19
CA ILE A 349 20.07 2.35 -11.63
C ILE A 349 20.90 3.02 -12.72
N LYS A 350 20.26 3.71 -13.68
CA LYS A 350 20.96 4.50 -14.72
C LYS A 350 21.77 5.65 -14.12
N ASN A 351 21.41 6.13 -12.93
CA ASN A 351 22.07 7.23 -12.24
C ASN A 351 22.97 6.71 -11.09
N ARG A 352 23.57 5.54 -11.27
CA ARG A 352 24.57 4.92 -10.36
C ARG A 352 24.05 4.45 -9.01
N TYR A 353 22.73 4.24 -8.85
CA TYR A 353 22.22 3.57 -7.66
C TYR A 353 22.14 2.07 -7.87
N LYS A 354 22.50 1.30 -6.85
CA LYS A 354 22.34 -0.16 -6.79
C LYS A 354 21.24 -0.51 -5.81
N LEU A 355 20.27 -1.32 -6.22
CA LEU A 355 19.27 -1.90 -5.33
C LEU A 355 19.94 -2.93 -4.42
N LYS A 356 20.00 -2.67 -3.13
CA LYS A 356 20.73 -3.48 -2.13
C LYS A 356 19.84 -4.21 -1.15
N GLY A 357 18.65 -3.68 -0.87
CA GLY A 357 17.67 -4.28 0.03
C GLY A 357 16.28 -4.15 -0.55
N LEU A 358 15.44 -5.15 -0.29
CA LEU A 358 14.06 -5.17 -0.76
C LEU A 358 13.19 -5.96 0.21
N THR A 359 12.26 -5.29 0.85
CA THR A 359 11.29 -5.90 1.76
C THR A 359 9.89 -5.70 1.22
N LEU A 360 9.15 -6.80 1.06
CA LEU A 360 7.71 -6.79 0.88
C LEU A 360 7.07 -6.77 2.28
N ILE A 361 6.30 -5.74 2.57
CA ILE A 361 5.53 -5.65 3.81
C ILE A 361 4.03 -5.73 3.48
N ASP A 362 3.34 -6.77 3.97
CA ASP A 362 1.94 -6.97 3.59
C ASP A 362 0.98 -6.10 4.41
N MET A 363 0.97 -4.81 4.07
CA MET A 363 0.09 -3.81 4.69
C MET A 363 -1.40 -4.05 4.38
N PHE A 364 -1.71 -4.84 3.34
CA PHE A 364 -3.05 -5.04 2.82
C PHE A 364 -3.39 -6.53 2.61
N PRO A 365 -3.37 -7.37 3.67
CA PRO A 365 -3.78 -8.77 3.57
C PRO A 365 -5.14 -8.94 2.88
N SER A 366 -5.31 -10.05 2.20
CA SER A 366 -6.50 -10.42 1.42
C SER A 366 -6.80 -9.58 0.17
N THR A 367 -5.95 -8.60 -0.15
CA THR A 367 -6.11 -7.73 -1.33
C THR A 367 -4.92 -7.85 -2.27
N TYR A 368 -5.09 -7.39 -3.53
CA TYR A 368 -4.00 -7.37 -4.51
C TYR A 368 -2.94 -6.29 -4.25
N HIS A 369 -3.15 -5.40 -3.28
CA HIS A 369 -2.21 -4.34 -3.00
C HIS A 369 -0.89 -4.89 -2.48
N ILE A 370 0.19 -4.32 -2.97
CA ILE A 370 1.57 -4.66 -2.60
C ILE A 370 2.19 -3.40 -2.00
N GLU A 371 2.79 -3.54 -0.83
CA GLU A 371 3.62 -2.50 -0.22
C GLU A 371 5.04 -3.02 -0.13
N LEU A 372 6.01 -2.19 -0.47
CA LEU A 372 7.41 -2.57 -0.45
C LEU A 372 8.29 -1.42 0.06
N ILE A 373 9.42 -1.78 0.65
CA ILE A 373 10.46 -0.86 1.07
C ILE A 373 11.75 -1.31 0.40
N ALA A 374 12.34 -0.42 -0.38
CA ALA A 374 13.57 -0.68 -1.11
C ALA A 374 14.70 0.23 -0.65
N TYR A 375 15.89 -0.32 -0.52
CA TYR A 375 17.11 0.39 -0.19
C TYR A 375 18.06 0.42 -1.39
N PHE A 376 18.45 1.62 -1.75
CA PHE A 376 19.44 1.86 -2.77
C PHE A 376 20.67 2.53 -2.17
N CYS A 377 21.84 2.07 -2.56
CA CYS A 377 23.11 2.69 -2.25
C CYS A 377 23.70 3.26 -3.54
N ARG A 378 24.26 4.45 -3.47
CA ARG A 378 24.98 5.04 -4.58
C ARG A 378 26.35 4.40 -4.74
N ASP A 379 26.73 4.13 -5.97
CA ASP A 379 28.07 3.65 -6.31
C ASP A 379 28.99 4.86 -6.50
N ASP A 380 29.90 5.08 -5.56
CA ASP A 380 30.83 6.22 -5.59
C ASP A 380 32.11 5.92 -6.41
N THR A 381 32.12 4.83 -7.21
CA THR A 381 33.26 4.44 -8.07
C THR A 381 33.06 4.87 -9.53
#